data_a4bca731711260197881abd9b8693ffa
#
_entry.id   a4bca731711260197881abd9b8693ffa
#
_cell.length_a   1.000
_cell.length_b   1.000
_cell.length_c   1.000
_cell.angle_alpha   90.00
_cell.angle_beta   90.00
_cell.angle_gamma   90.00
#
_symmetry.space_group_name_H-M   'P 1'
#
loop_
_entity.id
_entity.type
_entity.pdbx_description
1 polymer ?
#
loop_
_entity_poly.entity_id
_entity_poly.type
_entity_poly.pdbx_seq_one_letter_code
_entity_poly.pdbx_strand_id
1 'polypeptide(L)'
;FIDKRVWHDHALYEKNKASGIADQIVFPSIEKQETAKYIFNFINFVRLRTRGNNIFTFEKGQDIEDTLKKQWSGYFQRLLQEQRFTDNNQKKIDILGEQFEDLKTAILSSIENVDQRETARGIVRYRRLSEILFGLRFSPQHLISANISFKDLLSQHGIVDIIDSRDVCISHERPMMPRSLLIKKDGTFFESRVPKEMFLDFEMEWDSFKQLQPKVKEIVLDTLSEMYRPTSLIRYRSMHIEDYLHEYSAQISGRDE
;
A
#
# COMPACT_ATOMS: atom_id res chain seq x y z
N PHE A 1 21.90 21.01 16.23
CA PHE A 1 22.70 22.26 16.23
C PHE A 1 23.78 22.19 17.30
N ILE A 2 24.98 22.68 16.99
CA ILE A 2 26.14 22.72 17.90
C ILE A 2 26.71 24.14 17.89
N ASP A 3 27.03 24.68 19.09
CA ASP A 3 27.77 25.95 19.18
C ASP A 3 29.09 25.86 18.42
N LYS A 4 29.40 26.85 17.61
CA LYS A 4 30.59 26.87 16.74
C LYS A 4 31.89 26.76 17.54
N ARG A 5 31.94 27.30 18.75
CA ARG A 5 33.10 27.18 19.64
C ARG A 5 33.29 25.73 20.09
N VAL A 6 32.22 25.06 20.51
CA VAL A 6 32.23 23.64 20.87
C VAL A 6 32.67 22.76 19.69
N TRP A 7 32.23 23.10 18.48
CA TRP A 7 32.63 22.42 17.25
C TRP A 7 34.13 22.57 16.96
N HIS A 8 34.69 23.76 17.19
CA HIS A 8 36.15 23.98 17.06
C HIS A 8 36.94 23.19 18.09
N ASP A 9 36.49 23.18 19.35
CA ASP A 9 37.13 22.39 20.40
C ASP A 9 37.04 20.90 20.14
N HIS A 10 35.92 20.42 19.61
CA HIS A 10 35.76 19.04 19.12
C HIS A 10 36.77 18.68 18.02
N ALA A 11 36.96 19.57 17.02
CA ALA A 11 37.94 19.35 15.97
C ALA A 11 39.38 19.29 16.51
N LEU A 12 39.71 20.15 17.51
CA LEU A 12 40.97 20.13 18.21
C LEU A 12 41.17 18.83 19.00
N TYR A 13 40.14 18.36 19.70
CA TYR A 13 40.13 17.09 20.42
C TYR A 13 40.41 15.91 19.49
N GLU A 14 39.70 15.80 18.40
CA GLU A 14 39.86 14.69 17.43
C GLU A 14 41.25 14.70 16.79
N LYS A 15 41.80 15.86 16.49
CA LYS A 15 43.16 15.99 15.93
C LYS A 15 44.24 15.47 16.92
N ASN A 16 44.06 15.65 18.23
CA ASN A 16 45.06 15.31 19.27
C ASN A 16 44.73 13.99 19.97
N LYS A 17 43.61 13.34 19.67
CA LYS A 17 43.22 12.08 20.30
C LYS A 17 44.20 10.94 20.01
N ALA A 18 44.69 10.84 18.78
CA ALA A 18 45.63 9.79 18.37
C ALA A 18 47.03 9.92 19.02
N SER A 19 47.42 11.14 19.39
CA SER A 19 48.70 11.42 20.03
C SER A 19 48.68 11.31 21.57
N GLY A 20 47.48 11.04 22.15
CA GLY A 20 47.32 10.95 23.62
C GLY A 20 47.39 12.29 24.35
N ILE A 21 47.52 13.40 23.65
CA ILE A 21 47.63 14.75 24.24
C ILE A 21 46.27 15.36 24.55
N ALA A 22 45.18 14.82 23.96
CA ALA A 22 43.83 15.37 24.06
C ALA A 22 43.35 15.57 25.51
N ASP A 23 43.76 14.71 26.44
CA ASP A 23 43.39 14.78 27.86
C ASP A 23 44.14 15.89 28.62
N GLN A 24 45.17 16.51 28.02
CA GLN A 24 45.96 17.60 28.62
C GLN A 24 45.54 18.99 28.09
N ILE A 25 44.63 19.00 27.09
CA ILE A 25 44.17 20.23 26.46
C ILE A 25 43.00 20.82 27.26
N VAL A 26 43.06 22.11 27.54
CA VAL A 26 41.93 22.87 28.08
C VAL A 26 41.08 23.37 26.91
N PHE A 27 39.79 23.03 26.92
CA PHE A 27 38.83 23.40 25.88
C PHE A 27 38.04 24.64 26.31
N PRO A 28 38.27 25.84 25.70
CA PRO A 28 37.70 27.09 26.18
C PRO A 28 36.16 27.15 26.16
N SER A 29 35.52 26.37 25.31
CA SER A 29 34.06 26.35 25.20
C SER A 29 33.36 25.45 26.23
N ILE A 30 34.14 24.68 27.00
CA ILE A 30 33.61 23.69 27.96
C ILE A 30 33.92 24.19 29.39
N GLU A 31 32.90 24.55 30.15
CA GLU A 31 33.07 25.03 31.54
C GLU A 31 33.64 23.94 32.46
N LYS A 32 33.10 22.71 32.35
CA LYS A 32 33.57 21.56 33.15
C LYS A 32 34.43 20.66 32.27
N GLN A 33 35.74 20.81 32.35
CA GLN A 33 36.69 20.10 31.50
C GLN A 33 36.56 18.57 31.59
N GLU A 34 36.21 18.03 32.74
CA GLU A 34 35.91 16.63 32.98
C GLU A 34 34.80 16.08 32.11
N THR A 35 33.88 16.95 31.63
CA THR A 35 32.78 16.54 30.76
C THR A 35 33.10 16.63 29.26
N ALA A 36 34.21 17.25 28.89
CA ALA A 36 34.60 17.51 27.51
C ALA A 36 34.59 16.24 26.65
N LYS A 37 35.18 15.17 27.18
CA LYS A 37 35.25 13.85 26.51
C LYS A 37 33.87 13.27 26.23
N TYR A 38 32.91 13.42 27.15
CA TYR A 38 31.53 12.92 26.95
C TYR A 38 30.81 13.74 25.89
N ILE A 39 30.98 15.05 25.89
CA ILE A 39 30.37 15.95 24.88
C ILE A 39 30.92 15.61 23.48
N PHE A 40 32.25 15.45 23.34
CA PHE A 40 32.84 15.14 22.04
C PHE A 40 32.50 13.73 21.55
N ASN A 41 32.45 12.75 22.45
CA ASN A 41 31.97 11.41 22.09
C ASN A 41 30.49 11.41 21.68
N PHE A 42 29.66 12.21 22.32
CA PHE A 42 28.28 12.38 21.91
C PHE A 42 28.16 13.00 20.51
N ILE A 43 28.96 14.02 20.20
CA ILE A 43 29.02 14.61 18.86
C ILE A 43 29.40 13.53 17.82
N ASN A 44 30.39 12.71 18.09
CA ASN A 44 30.82 11.62 17.24
C ASN A 44 29.73 10.56 17.08
N PHE A 45 29.04 10.20 18.15
CA PHE A 45 27.93 9.26 18.14
C PHE A 45 26.80 9.75 17.25
N VAL A 46 26.38 11.03 17.36
CA VAL A 46 25.36 11.62 16.49
C VAL A 46 25.83 11.67 15.05
N ARG A 47 27.10 12.01 14.80
CA ARG A 47 27.68 12.11 13.47
C ARG A 47 27.78 10.76 12.76
N LEU A 48 28.02 9.68 13.48
CA LEU A 48 28.12 8.32 12.95
C LEU A 48 26.77 7.64 12.74
N ARG A 49 25.71 8.10 13.40
CA ARG A 49 24.34 7.65 13.12
C ARG A 49 23.86 8.24 11.80
N THR A 50 24.20 7.54 10.78
CA THR A 50 23.97 7.90 9.39
C THR A 50 22.55 7.61 8.94
N ARG A 51 21.85 8.56 8.55
CA ARG A 51 20.94 8.82 7.45
C ARG A 51 20.12 10.05 7.82
N GLY A 52 20.51 11.17 7.24
CA GLY A 52 19.73 12.41 7.36
C GLY A 52 20.09 13.33 8.55
N ASN A 53 21.08 13.00 9.36
CA ASN A 53 21.54 13.86 10.45
C ASN A 53 22.63 14.82 9.97
N ASN A 54 22.23 16.00 9.47
CA ASN A 54 23.16 17.08 9.23
C ASN A 54 23.43 17.83 10.54
N ILE A 55 24.69 18.00 10.89
CA ILE A 55 25.11 18.85 12.01
C ILE A 55 25.30 20.27 11.49
N PHE A 56 24.57 21.21 12.08
CA PHE A 56 24.68 22.63 11.79
C PHE A 56 25.33 23.33 12.98
N THR A 57 26.30 24.19 12.70
CA THR A 57 26.92 25.06 13.71
C THR A 57 26.19 26.38 13.79
N PHE A 58 26.13 26.98 14.98
CA PHE A 58 25.54 28.29 15.22
C PHE A 58 26.44 29.14 16.14
N GLU A 59 26.37 30.45 16.00
CA GLU A 59 26.98 31.43 16.91
C GLU A 59 25.90 32.15 17.72
N LYS A 60 24.75 32.38 17.11
CA LYS A 60 23.60 33.10 17.70
C LYS A 60 22.33 32.31 17.49
N GLY A 61 21.33 32.53 18.37
CA GLY A 61 20.02 31.90 18.22
C GLY A 61 19.36 32.17 16.87
N GLN A 62 19.62 33.32 16.27
CA GLN A 62 19.12 33.69 14.95
C GLN A 62 19.60 32.73 13.85
N ASP A 63 20.83 32.21 13.94
CA ASP A 63 21.39 31.27 12.95
C ASP A 63 20.58 29.96 12.93
N ILE A 64 20.14 29.51 14.10
CA ILE A 64 19.26 28.33 14.25
C ILE A 64 17.93 28.58 13.57
N GLU A 65 17.31 29.73 13.88
CA GLU A 65 16.00 30.11 13.34
C GLU A 65 16.05 30.20 11.81
N ASP A 66 17.04 30.87 11.25
CA ASP A 66 17.21 31.05 9.81
C ASP A 66 17.46 29.73 9.09
N THR A 67 18.23 28.83 9.72
CA THR A 67 18.47 27.49 9.19
C THR A 67 17.20 26.66 9.18
N LEU A 68 16.44 26.68 10.28
CA LEU A 68 15.17 25.96 10.37
C LEU A 68 14.14 26.53 9.35
N LYS A 69 14.04 27.85 9.21
CA LYS A 69 13.16 28.47 8.21
C LYS A 69 13.49 28.00 6.79
N LYS A 70 14.77 27.96 6.44
CA LYS A 70 15.22 27.48 5.11
C LYS A 70 14.87 25.98 4.90
N GLN A 71 15.12 25.15 5.90
CA GLN A 71 14.82 23.71 5.78
C GLN A 71 13.32 23.45 5.66
N TRP A 72 12.51 24.10 6.48
CA TRP A 72 11.07 23.94 6.46
C TRP A 72 10.45 24.48 5.19
N SER A 73 10.90 25.63 4.69
CA SER A 73 10.40 26.15 3.43
C SER A 73 10.68 25.22 2.25
N GLY A 74 11.85 24.62 2.19
CA GLY A 74 12.18 23.59 1.21
C GLY A 74 11.34 22.31 1.34
N TYR A 75 11.08 21.87 2.57
CA TYR A 75 10.24 20.73 2.85
C TYR A 75 8.77 20.98 2.46
N PHE A 76 8.21 22.13 2.84
CA PHE A 76 6.85 22.51 2.44
C PHE A 76 6.71 22.67 0.92
N GLN A 77 7.71 23.25 0.26
CA GLN A 77 7.70 23.35 -1.20
C GLN A 77 7.65 21.97 -1.87
N ARG A 78 8.44 21.02 -1.37
CA ARG A 78 8.41 19.62 -1.85
C ARG A 78 7.06 18.98 -1.65
N LEU A 79 6.47 19.08 -0.44
CA LEU A 79 5.14 18.53 -0.14
C LEU A 79 4.07 19.11 -1.07
N LEU A 80 4.08 20.43 -1.30
CA LEU A 80 3.13 21.07 -2.21
C LEU A 80 3.32 20.61 -3.66
N GLN A 81 4.56 20.37 -4.11
CA GLN A 81 4.82 19.82 -5.44
C GLN A 81 4.33 18.38 -5.57
N GLU A 82 4.58 17.53 -4.57
CA GLU A 82 4.10 16.15 -4.53
C GLU A 82 2.57 16.09 -4.53
N GLN A 83 1.91 16.94 -3.74
CA GLN A 83 0.46 17.03 -3.72
C GLN A 83 -0.10 17.44 -5.08
N ARG A 84 0.45 18.49 -5.70
CA ARG A 84 0.04 18.94 -7.06
C ARG A 84 0.24 17.86 -8.12
N PHE A 85 1.30 17.09 -8.03
CA PHE A 85 1.55 15.98 -8.93
C PHE A 85 0.49 14.88 -8.77
N THR A 86 0.13 14.54 -7.54
CA THR A 86 -0.92 13.57 -7.23
C THR A 86 -2.27 14.04 -7.74
N ASP A 87 -2.65 15.29 -7.47
CA ASP A 87 -3.92 15.88 -7.92
C ASP A 87 -4.03 15.90 -9.47
N ASN A 88 -2.94 16.24 -10.16
CA ASN A 88 -2.91 16.23 -11.62
C ASN A 88 -3.03 14.82 -12.21
N ASN A 89 -2.43 13.82 -11.57
CA ASN A 89 -2.55 12.44 -12.01
C ASN A 89 -3.98 11.92 -11.78
N GLN A 90 -4.61 12.27 -10.64
CA GLN A 90 -6.00 11.91 -10.38
C GLN A 90 -6.93 12.50 -11.44
N LYS A 91 -6.80 13.80 -11.76
CA LYS A 91 -7.57 14.43 -12.83
C LYS A 91 -7.41 13.76 -14.20
N LYS A 92 -6.18 13.32 -14.53
CA LYS A 92 -5.94 12.56 -15.77
C LYS A 92 -6.64 11.21 -15.78
N ILE A 93 -6.64 10.51 -14.64
CA ILE A 93 -7.36 9.23 -14.47
C ILE A 93 -8.86 9.43 -14.63
N ASP A 94 -9.41 10.48 -14.02
CA ASP A 94 -10.82 10.82 -14.12
C ASP A 94 -11.23 11.11 -15.57
N ILE A 95 -10.46 11.94 -16.30
CA ILE A 95 -10.70 12.25 -17.72
C ILE A 95 -10.61 10.98 -18.59
N LEU A 96 -9.61 10.11 -18.35
CA LEU A 96 -9.51 8.85 -19.07
C LEU A 96 -10.69 7.92 -18.76
N GLY A 97 -11.18 7.94 -17.51
CA GLY A 97 -12.40 7.22 -17.11
C GLY A 97 -13.62 7.67 -17.88
N GLU A 98 -13.85 8.99 -17.99
CA GLU A 98 -14.96 9.57 -18.76
C GLU A 98 -14.86 9.19 -20.25
N GLN A 99 -13.69 9.35 -20.87
CA GLN A 99 -13.47 8.97 -22.27
C GLN A 99 -13.70 7.49 -22.52
N PHE A 100 -13.35 6.63 -21.56
CA PHE A 100 -13.58 5.20 -21.65
C PHE A 100 -15.08 4.86 -21.56
N GLU A 101 -15.85 5.52 -20.70
CA GLU A 101 -17.29 5.35 -20.61
C GLU A 101 -18.01 5.86 -21.87
N ASP A 102 -17.56 6.97 -22.46
CA ASP A 102 -18.06 7.49 -23.73
C ASP A 102 -17.81 6.49 -24.88
N LEU A 103 -16.61 5.95 -24.98
CA LEU A 103 -16.26 4.93 -25.97
C LEU A 103 -17.10 3.67 -25.80
N LYS A 104 -17.26 3.19 -24.57
CA LYS A 104 -18.10 2.05 -24.23
C LYS A 104 -19.55 2.29 -24.64
N THR A 105 -20.07 3.48 -24.36
CA THR A 105 -21.43 3.87 -24.74
C THR A 105 -21.60 3.92 -26.26
N ALA A 106 -20.64 4.49 -26.98
CA ALA A 106 -20.64 4.53 -28.44
C ALA A 106 -20.63 3.12 -29.07
N ILE A 107 -19.75 2.23 -28.56
CA ILE A 107 -19.70 0.83 -29.02
C ILE A 107 -21.02 0.11 -28.75
N LEU A 108 -21.55 0.21 -27.54
CA LEU A 108 -22.83 -0.44 -27.18
C LEU A 108 -24.00 0.10 -27.97
N SER A 109 -24.05 1.41 -28.31
CA SER A 109 -25.11 2.00 -29.10
C SER A 109 -25.05 1.59 -30.59
N SER A 110 -23.87 1.21 -31.09
CA SER A 110 -23.73 0.71 -32.47
C SER A 110 -24.26 -0.71 -32.68
N ILE A 111 -24.61 -1.43 -31.62
CA ILE A 111 -25.17 -2.78 -31.67
C ILE A 111 -26.69 -2.64 -31.85
N GLU A 112 -27.21 -3.02 -33.03
CA GLU A 112 -28.61 -2.88 -33.37
C GLU A 112 -29.51 -3.89 -32.64
N ASN A 113 -29.04 -5.12 -32.44
CA ASN A 113 -29.78 -6.18 -31.77
C ASN A 113 -29.78 -5.98 -30.24
N VAL A 114 -30.99 -5.93 -29.66
CA VAL A 114 -31.19 -5.69 -28.21
C VAL A 114 -30.55 -6.77 -27.36
N ASP A 115 -30.71 -8.05 -27.72
CA ASP A 115 -30.12 -9.18 -26.96
C ASP A 115 -28.58 -9.16 -27.00
N GLN A 116 -28.04 -8.85 -28.17
CA GLN A 116 -26.58 -8.71 -28.32
C GLN A 116 -26.02 -7.52 -27.51
N ARG A 117 -26.77 -6.42 -27.46
CA ARG A 117 -26.42 -5.24 -26.66
C ARG A 117 -26.46 -5.55 -25.17
N GLU A 118 -27.50 -6.27 -24.70
CA GLU A 118 -27.61 -6.70 -23.31
C GLU A 118 -26.47 -7.66 -22.94
N THR A 119 -26.14 -8.60 -23.80
CA THR A 119 -25.02 -9.50 -23.66
C THR A 119 -23.68 -8.74 -23.56
N ALA A 120 -23.42 -7.81 -24.48
CA ALA A 120 -22.20 -7.00 -24.47
C ALA A 120 -22.07 -6.15 -23.19
N ARG A 121 -23.17 -5.55 -22.73
CA ARG A 121 -23.22 -4.85 -21.44
C ARG A 121 -22.90 -5.79 -20.28
N GLY A 122 -23.47 -6.99 -20.29
CA GLY A 122 -23.22 -8.01 -19.28
C GLY A 122 -21.75 -8.43 -19.22
N ILE A 123 -21.11 -8.68 -20.36
CA ILE A 123 -19.69 -9.02 -20.45
C ILE A 123 -18.81 -7.93 -19.82
N VAL A 124 -19.07 -6.66 -20.14
CA VAL A 124 -18.30 -5.55 -19.59
C VAL A 124 -18.56 -5.38 -18.09
N ARG A 125 -19.83 -5.41 -17.68
CA ARG A 125 -20.24 -5.14 -16.31
C ARG A 125 -19.78 -6.22 -15.33
N TYR A 126 -19.99 -7.49 -15.68
CA TYR A 126 -19.76 -8.60 -14.75
C TYR A 126 -18.38 -9.25 -14.87
N ARG A 127 -17.47 -8.64 -15.64
CA ARG A 127 -16.14 -9.19 -15.86
C ARG A 127 -15.38 -9.43 -14.56
N ARG A 128 -15.29 -8.43 -13.68
CA ARG A 128 -14.55 -8.55 -12.41
C ARG A 128 -15.21 -9.52 -11.44
N LEU A 129 -16.53 -9.46 -11.32
CA LEU A 129 -17.29 -10.42 -10.53
C LEU A 129 -17.02 -11.85 -11.00
N SER A 130 -17.07 -12.10 -12.31
CA SER A 130 -16.80 -13.43 -12.89
C SER A 130 -15.35 -13.86 -12.66
N GLU A 131 -14.37 -12.99 -12.81
CA GLU A 131 -12.96 -13.29 -12.54
C GLU A 131 -12.76 -13.75 -11.07
N ILE A 132 -13.45 -13.12 -10.12
CA ILE A 132 -13.43 -13.52 -8.72
C ILE A 132 -14.09 -14.89 -8.53
N LEU A 133 -15.29 -15.08 -9.07
CA LEU A 133 -16.05 -16.33 -8.93
C LEU A 133 -15.33 -17.51 -9.59
N PHE A 134 -14.73 -17.33 -10.76
CA PHE A 134 -13.91 -18.36 -11.40
C PHE A 134 -12.61 -18.62 -10.64
N GLY A 135 -12.00 -17.58 -10.07
CA GLY A 135 -10.83 -17.72 -9.18
C GLY A 135 -11.15 -18.50 -7.90
N LEU A 136 -12.38 -18.39 -7.41
CA LEU A 136 -12.93 -19.20 -6.32
C LEU A 136 -13.39 -20.60 -6.78
N ARG A 137 -13.19 -20.95 -8.07
CA ARG A 137 -13.51 -22.24 -8.69
C ARG A 137 -15.01 -22.52 -8.84
N PHE A 138 -15.85 -21.48 -8.94
CA PHE A 138 -17.23 -21.68 -9.38
C PHE A 138 -17.27 -22.02 -10.88
N SER A 139 -18.11 -23.01 -11.26
CA SER A 139 -18.36 -23.30 -12.67
C SER A 139 -19.42 -22.36 -13.24
N PRO A 140 -19.38 -22.02 -14.55
CA PRO A 140 -20.42 -21.24 -15.21
C PRO A 140 -21.82 -21.82 -15.00
N GLN A 141 -21.98 -23.13 -15.14
CA GLN A 141 -23.25 -23.83 -14.98
C GLN A 141 -23.85 -23.65 -13.58
N HIS A 142 -23.01 -23.69 -12.55
CA HIS A 142 -23.44 -23.43 -11.19
C HIS A 142 -23.95 -22.01 -11.04
N LEU A 143 -23.24 -21.03 -11.59
CA LEU A 143 -23.59 -19.59 -11.50
C LEU A 143 -24.89 -19.26 -12.26
N ILE A 144 -25.16 -19.92 -13.38
CA ILE A 144 -26.40 -19.74 -14.15
C ILE A 144 -27.62 -20.17 -13.33
N SER A 145 -27.52 -21.29 -12.63
CA SER A 145 -28.59 -21.88 -11.84
C SER A 145 -28.73 -21.30 -10.43
N ALA A 146 -27.70 -20.65 -9.92
CA ALA A 146 -27.69 -20.13 -8.56
C ALA A 146 -28.65 -18.93 -8.40
N ASN A 147 -29.63 -19.09 -7.51
CA ASN A 147 -30.57 -18.02 -7.15
C ASN A 147 -30.51 -17.72 -5.64
N ILE A 148 -29.32 -17.61 -5.13
CA ILE A 148 -29.03 -17.35 -3.71
C ILE A 148 -28.33 -15.98 -3.55
N SER A 149 -28.20 -15.51 -2.30
CA SER A 149 -27.45 -14.29 -2.04
C SER A 149 -25.95 -14.48 -2.34
N PHE A 150 -25.22 -13.40 -2.57
CA PHE A 150 -23.78 -13.45 -2.81
C PHE A 150 -23.04 -14.05 -1.60
N LYS A 151 -23.48 -13.71 -0.39
CA LYS A 151 -22.94 -14.26 0.85
C LYS A 151 -23.15 -15.78 0.96
N ASP A 152 -24.35 -16.27 0.61
CA ASP A 152 -24.64 -17.70 0.62
C ASP A 152 -23.83 -18.42 -0.47
N LEU A 153 -23.65 -17.79 -1.63
CA LEU A 153 -22.82 -18.30 -2.71
C LEU A 153 -21.37 -18.52 -2.21
N LEU A 154 -20.78 -17.53 -1.57
CA LEU A 154 -19.43 -17.64 -0.99
C LEU A 154 -19.37 -18.72 0.10
N SER A 155 -20.42 -18.83 0.93
CA SER A 155 -20.54 -19.82 2.01
C SER A 155 -20.57 -21.26 1.48
N GLN A 156 -21.06 -21.51 0.26
CA GLN A 156 -21.02 -22.83 -0.39
C GLN A 156 -19.58 -23.31 -0.64
N HIS A 157 -18.65 -22.39 -0.87
CA HIS A 157 -17.21 -22.67 -0.98
C HIS A 157 -16.47 -22.63 0.37
N GLY A 158 -17.24 -22.54 1.47
CA GLY A 158 -16.72 -22.54 2.82
C GLY A 158 -16.17 -21.19 3.26
N ILE A 159 -16.32 -20.11 2.47
CA ILE A 159 -15.89 -18.78 2.87
C ILE A 159 -16.85 -18.25 3.93
N VAL A 160 -16.31 -17.86 5.08
CA VAL A 160 -17.09 -17.39 6.25
C VAL A 160 -16.84 -15.94 6.57
N ASP A 161 -15.69 -15.39 6.18
CA ASP A 161 -15.33 -13.99 6.45
C ASP A 161 -14.43 -13.41 5.34
N ILE A 162 -14.48 -12.10 5.19
CA ILE A 162 -13.60 -11.31 4.32
C ILE A 162 -13.01 -10.20 5.17
N ILE A 163 -11.70 -10.26 5.38
CA ILE A 163 -10.98 -9.26 6.16
C ILE A 163 -10.09 -8.41 5.25
N ASP A 164 -9.90 -7.15 5.62
CA ASP A 164 -8.88 -6.30 4.99
C ASP A 164 -7.50 -6.75 5.46
N SER A 165 -6.58 -6.93 4.53
CA SER A 165 -5.22 -7.33 4.90
C SER A 165 -4.48 -6.26 5.72
N ARG A 166 -4.89 -5.00 5.63
CA ARG A 166 -4.34 -3.88 6.43
C ARG A 166 -4.70 -3.98 7.91
N ASP A 167 -5.84 -4.61 8.22
CA ASP A 167 -6.30 -4.79 9.62
C ASP A 167 -5.49 -5.86 10.37
N VAL A 168 -4.81 -6.74 9.64
CA VAL A 168 -4.07 -7.88 10.20
C VAL A 168 -2.57 -7.83 9.94
N CYS A 169 -2.11 -7.03 8.97
CA CYS A 169 -0.71 -6.90 8.59
C CYS A 169 -0.18 -5.50 8.89
N ILE A 170 0.74 -5.38 9.83
CA ILE A 170 1.28 -4.10 10.33
C ILE A 170 2.20 -3.40 9.32
N SER A 171 2.67 -4.06 8.26
CA SER A 171 3.63 -3.46 7.33
C SER A 171 2.99 -2.94 6.05
N HIS A 172 2.97 -1.61 5.91
CA HIS A 172 2.45 -0.89 4.75
C HIS A 172 3.41 -0.85 3.53
N GLU A 173 4.57 -1.51 3.59
CA GLU A 173 5.69 -1.24 2.67
C GLU A 173 5.81 -2.19 1.46
N ARG A 174 4.91 -3.15 1.25
CA ARG A 174 5.04 -4.07 0.11
C ARG A 174 3.99 -3.81 -0.97
N PRO A 175 4.39 -3.40 -2.20
CA PRO A 175 3.47 -3.12 -3.31
C PRO A 175 2.73 -4.34 -3.87
N MET A 176 2.98 -5.55 -3.36
CA MET A 176 2.39 -6.81 -3.81
C MET A 176 1.53 -7.53 -2.74
N MET A 177 1.16 -6.85 -1.67
CA MET A 177 0.31 -7.47 -0.64
C MET A 177 -1.11 -7.72 -1.16
N PRO A 178 -1.75 -8.83 -0.74
CA PRO A 178 -3.19 -8.99 -0.93
C PRO A 178 -3.92 -7.81 -0.28
N ARG A 179 -5.02 -7.38 -0.87
CA ARG A 179 -5.84 -6.29 -0.30
C ARG A 179 -6.93 -6.82 0.61
N SER A 180 -7.34 -8.06 0.40
CA SER A 180 -8.29 -8.77 1.28
C SER A 180 -7.95 -10.25 1.36
N LEU A 181 -8.38 -10.88 2.46
CA LEU A 181 -8.26 -12.30 2.74
C LEU A 181 -9.66 -12.88 2.92
N LEU A 182 -10.01 -13.90 2.12
CA LEU A 182 -11.28 -14.61 2.21
C LEU A 182 -11.04 -15.89 3.01
N ILE A 183 -11.52 -15.91 4.24
CA ILE A 183 -11.26 -16.97 5.20
C ILE A 183 -12.30 -18.08 5.05
N LYS A 184 -11.84 -19.33 5.02
CA LYS A 184 -12.67 -20.52 4.96
C LYS A 184 -12.90 -21.11 6.36
N LYS A 185 -13.96 -21.91 6.46
CA LYS A 185 -14.31 -22.64 7.71
C LYS A 185 -13.20 -23.53 8.27
N ASP A 186 -12.36 -24.07 7.39
CA ASP A 186 -11.22 -24.92 7.73
C ASP A 186 -9.95 -24.16 8.12
N GLY A 187 -10.03 -22.82 8.20
CA GLY A 187 -8.91 -21.94 8.50
C GLY A 187 -7.98 -21.66 7.34
N THR A 188 -8.13 -22.35 6.20
CA THR A 188 -7.44 -21.98 4.95
C THR A 188 -8.07 -20.72 4.36
N PHE A 189 -7.42 -20.10 3.38
CA PHE A 189 -7.91 -18.82 2.87
C PHE A 189 -7.52 -18.57 1.41
N PHE A 190 -8.17 -17.56 0.82
CA PHE A 190 -7.74 -17.00 -0.46
C PHE A 190 -7.18 -15.59 -0.23
N GLU A 191 -6.02 -15.32 -0.81
CA GLU A 191 -5.49 -13.96 -0.97
C GLU A 191 -6.17 -13.30 -2.16
N SER A 192 -6.67 -12.09 -1.98
CA SER A 192 -7.27 -11.31 -3.04
C SER A 192 -6.56 -9.96 -3.21
N ARG A 193 -6.36 -9.55 -4.47
CA ARG A 193 -5.90 -8.18 -4.81
C ARG A 193 -7.04 -7.17 -4.85
N VAL A 194 -8.26 -7.62 -4.64
CA VAL A 194 -9.44 -6.78 -4.58
C VAL A 194 -9.63 -6.26 -3.16
N PRO A 195 -9.82 -4.96 -2.96
CA PRO A 195 -10.15 -4.39 -1.66
C PRO A 195 -11.44 -4.97 -1.08
N LYS A 196 -11.52 -5.06 0.25
CA LYS A 196 -12.71 -5.58 0.95
C LYS A 196 -13.98 -4.81 0.56
N GLU A 197 -13.88 -3.50 0.41
CA GLU A 197 -14.99 -2.61 0.08
C GLU A 197 -15.67 -2.99 -1.25
N MET A 198 -14.89 -3.47 -2.23
CA MET A 198 -15.44 -3.88 -3.54
C MET A 198 -16.32 -5.13 -3.48
N PHE A 199 -16.28 -5.90 -2.40
CA PHE A 199 -17.18 -7.06 -2.25
C PHE A 199 -18.63 -6.65 -2.04
N LEU A 200 -18.90 -5.43 -1.55
CA LEU A 200 -20.24 -4.85 -1.52
C LEU A 200 -20.73 -4.54 -2.94
N ASP A 201 -19.84 -4.04 -3.80
CA ASP A 201 -20.18 -3.81 -5.21
C ASP A 201 -20.48 -5.13 -5.93
N PHE A 202 -19.72 -6.19 -5.64
CA PHE A 202 -19.97 -7.52 -6.19
C PHE A 202 -21.29 -8.13 -5.72
N GLU A 203 -21.75 -7.84 -4.52
CA GLU A 203 -23.06 -8.25 -4.03
C GLU A 203 -24.18 -7.59 -4.87
N MET A 204 -24.08 -6.29 -5.11
CA MET A 204 -25.02 -5.55 -5.99
C MET A 204 -24.94 -6.01 -7.44
N GLU A 205 -23.74 -6.29 -7.95
CA GLU A 205 -23.55 -6.83 -9.30
C GLU A 205 -24.15 -8.22 -9.42
N TRP A 206 -23.98 -9.08 -8.42
CA TRP A 206 -24.55 -10.42 -8.38
C TRP A 206 -26.08 -10.37 -8.38
N ASP A 207 -26.70 -9.52 -7.57
CA ASP A 207 -28.14 -9.33 -7.55
C ASP A 207 -28.67 -8.86 -8.90
N SER A 208 -27.98 -7.96 -9.55
CA SER A 208 -28.28 -7.51 -10.90
C SER A 208 -28.09 -8.61 -11.94
N PHE A 209 -27.01 -9.42 -11.84
CA PHE A 209 -26.76 -10.55 -12.72
C PHE A 209 -27.87 -11.62 -12.64
N LYS A 210 -28.36 -11.91 -11.44
CA LYS A 210 -29.47 -12.87 -11.23
C LYS A 210 -30.75 -12.48 -11.98
N GLN A 211 -30.94 -11.19 -12.26
CA GLN A 211 -32.12 -10.69 -12.98
C GLN A 211 -32.05 -10.83 -14.52
N LEU A 212 -30.85 -11.13 -15.05
CA LEU A 212 -30.69 -11.34 -16.49
C LEU A 212 -31.49 -12.56 -16.97
N GLN A 213 -31.92 -12.53 -18.25
CA GLN A 213 -32.53 -13.68 -18.88
C GLN A 213 -31.52 -14.87 -18.89
N PRO A 214 -32.00 -16.13 -18.71
CA PRO A 214 -31.14 -17.30 -18.63
C PRO A 214 -30.19 -17.42 -19.83
N LYS A 215 -30.68 -17.16 -21.03
CA LYS A 215 -29.87 -17.20 -22.26
C LYS A 215 -28.75 -16.15 -22.29
N VAL A 216 -29.04 -14.94 -21.77
CA VAL A 216 -28.02 -13.87 -21.66
C VAL A 216 -26.97 -14.24 -20.62
N LYS A 217 -27.37 -14.79 -19.44
CA LYS A 217 -26.45 -15.29 -18.43
C LYS A 217 -25.47 -16.32 -19.00
N GLU A 218 -26.00 -17.30 -19.75
CA GLU A 218 -25.22 -18.35 -20.38
C GLU A 218 -24.15 -17.75 -21.30
N ILE A 219 -24.55 -16.91 -22.26
CA ILE A 219 -23.62 -16.31 -23.23
C ILE A 219 -22.57 -15.44 -22.51
N VAL A 220 -23.00 -14.66 -21.52
CA VAL A 220 -22.10 -13.79 -20.75
C VAL A 220 -21.04 -14.63 -20.00
N LEU A 221 -21.46 -15.68 -19.28
CA LEU A 221 -20.54 -16.50 -18.51
C LEU A 221 -19.65 -17.37 -19.39
N ASP A 222 -20.18 -17.91 -20.51
CA ASP A 222 -19.36 -18.69 -21.45
C ASP A 222 -18.28 -17.80 -22.07
N THR A 223 -18.63 -16.62 -22.56
CA THR A 223 -17.68 -15.64 -23.09
C THR A 223 -16.62 -15.27 -22.05
N LEU A 224 -17.05 -14.96 -20.81
CA LEU A 224 -16.13 -14.58 -19.73
C LEU A 224 -15.26 -15.76 -19.28
N SER A 225 -15.77 -17.00 -19.33
CA SER A 225 -14.97 -18.18 -19.00
C SER A 225 -13.89 -18.47 -20.05
N GLU A 226 -14.16 -18.26 -21.33
CA GLU A 226 -13.18 -18.36 -22.41
C GLU A 226 -12.11 -17.27 -22.31
N MET A 227 -12.50 -16.06 -21.89
CA MET A 227 -11.58 -14.95 -21.66
C MET A 227 -10.80 -15.07 -20.37
N TYR A 228 -11.27 -15.88 -19.41
CA TYR A 228 -10.64 -16.04 -18.10
C TYR A 228 -9.22 -16.62 -18.27
N ARG A 229 -8.28 -15.95 -17.66
CA ARG A 229 -6.94 -16.47 -17.42
C ARG A 229 -6.75 -16.59 -15.92
N PRO A 230 -6.15 -17.68 -15.40
CA PRO A 230 -5.81 -17.79 -14.00
C PRO A 230 -5.00 -16.54 -13.60
N THR A 231 -5.71 -15.56 -13.11
CA THR A 231 -5.13 -14.25 -12.79
C THR A 231 -4.60 -14.30 -11.37
N SER A 232 -3.65 -13.44 -11.09
CA SER A 232 -3.17 -13.23 -9.73
C SER A 232 -4.16 -12.44 -8.85
N LEU A 233 -5.44 -12.27 -9.27
CA LEU A 233 -6.45 -11.57 -8.47
C LEU A 233 -6.86 -12.34 -7.24
N ILE A 234 -6.96 -13.68 -7.35
CA ILE A 234 -7.24 -14.58 -6.23
C ILE A 234 -6.24 -15.72 -6.24
N ARG A 235 -5.68 -16.01 -5.09
CA ARG A 235 -4.74 -17.11 -4.88
C ARG A 235 -5.12 -17.89 -3.64
N TYR A 236 -5.37 -19.20 -3.81
CA TYR A 236 -5.60 -20.11 -2.69
C TYR A 236 -4.33 -20.34 -1.87
N ARG A 237 -4.48 -20.35 -0.55
CA ARG A 237 -3.44 -20.72 0.43
C ARG A 237 -3.91 -21.92 1.25
N SER A 238 -3.15 -22.99 1.19
CA SER A 238 -3.41 -24.23 1.93
C SER A 238 -2.93 -24.16 3.39
N MET A 239 -2.20 -23.09 3.76
CA MET A 239 -1.78 -22.88 5.16
C MET A 239 -2.92 -22.25 5.95
N HIS A 240 -2.87 -22.43 7.29
CA HIS A 240 -3.84 -21.82 8.18
C HIS A 240 -3.59 -20.30 8.30
N ILE A 241 -4.67 -19.54 8.45
CA ILE A 241 -4.57 -18.08 8.53
C ILE A 241 -3.71 -17.62 9.72
N GLU A 242 -3.78 -18.32 10.85
CA GLU A 242 -3.00 -18.02 12.05
C GLU A 242 -1.50 -18.17 11.81
N ASP A 243 -1.08 -19.25 11.11
CA ASP A 243 0.31 -19.49 10.75
C ASP A 243 0.81 -18.41 9.79
N TYR A 244 -0.02 -18.04 8.82
CA TYR A 244 0.29 -16.95 7.88
C TYR A 244 0.52 -15.61 8.59
N LEU A 245 -0.34 -15.25 9.52
CA LEU A 245 -0.21 -14.02 10.30
C LEU A 245 1.02 -14.06 11.23
N HIS A 246 1.34 -15.23 11.79
CA HIS A 246 2.53 -15.41 12.61
C HIS A 246 3.83 -15.28 11.80
N GLU A 247 3.91 -15.91 10.63
CA GLU A 247 5.06 -15.75 9.74
C GLU A 247 5.27 -14.28 9.31
N TYR A 248 4.19 -13.56 9.08
CA TYR A 248 4.25 -12.14 8.74
C TYR A 248 4.75 -11.28 9.90
N SER A 249 4.29 -11.53 11.11
CA SER A 249 4.72 -10.79 12.30
C SER A 249 6.20 -11.08 12.66
N ALA A 250 6.65 -12.33 12.51
CA ALA A 250 8.03 -12.73 12.74
C ALA A 250 9.03 -12.11 11.75
N GLN A 251 8.64 -11.94 10.47
CA GLN A 251 9.48 -11.29 9.45
C GLN A 251 9.68 -9.79 9.69
N ILE A 252 8.82 -9.16 10.49
CA ILE A 252 8.93 -7.74 10.86
C ILE A 252 9.91 -7.56 12.01
N SER A 253 9.83 -8.42 13.06
CA SER A 253 10.73 -8.33 14.22
C SER A 253 12.18 -8.70 13.93
N GLY A 254 12.45 -9.51 12.91
CA GLY A 254 13.82 -9.90 12.51
C GLY A 254 14.56 -8.89 11.61
N ARG A 255 13.99 -7.72 11.33
CA ARG A 255 14.61 -6.65 10.51
C ARG A 255 15.06 -5.44 11.30
N ASP A 256 14.72 -5.38 12.57
CA ASP A 256 15.14 -4.32 13.50
C ASP A 256 16.40 -4.69 14.30
N GLU A 257 17.00 -5.86 14.04
CA GLU A 257 18.34 -6.25 14.48
C GLU A 257 19.37 -6.05 13.35
#